data_45893b27cb3de41b63951d35d2e7307e
#
_entry.id   45893b27cb3de41b63951d35d2e7307e
#
_cell.length_a   1.000
_cell.length_b   1.000
_cell.length_c   1.000
_cell.angle_alpha   90.00
_cell.angle_beta   90.00
_cell.angle_gamma   90.00
#
_symmetry.space_group_name_H-M   'P 1'
#
loop_
_entity.id
_entity.type
_entity.pdbx_description
1 polymer ?
#
loop_
_entity_poly.entity_id
_entity_poly.type
_entity_poly.pdbx_seq_one_letter_code
_entity_poly.pdbx_strand_id
1 'polypeptide(L)'
;FGEFDRTVKSSQERTVAQEASLRELLKQLLDQSKSVGDEARNLAEALKGRSKMQGDFGEMLLVDLLKKSGLQEGVHFCTQGVIRDEDGHEVKNDSGGRMIPDVIVYYPDDTEVVIDSKLSLKAYVDYVNATDASEREKFAQEHIRSITNHINELKTKDYASYIADGKKKIDYNIMFIPVEGAYLLMLEKAPTL
;
A
#
# COMPACT_ATOMS: atom_id res chain seq x y z
N PHE A 1 -16.36 -47.63 9.96
CA PHE A 1 -16.85 -46.79 8.82
C PHE A 1 -17.64 -45.55 9.29
N GLY A 2 -18.37 -45.59 10.39
CA GLY A 2 -19.24 -44.47 10.84
C GLY A 2 -18.51 -43.26 11.45
N GLU A 3 -17.32 -43.42 12.01
CA GLU A 3 -16.55 -42.30 12.61
C GLU A 3 -15.84 -41.46 11.56
N PHE A 4 -15.34 -42.08 10.51
CA PHE A 4 -14.68 -41.38 9.41
C PHE A 4 -15.68 -40.48 8.64
N ASP A 5 -16.90 -40.98 8.37
CA ASP A 5 -17.97 -40.21 7.75
C ASP A 5 -18.41 -38.99 8.58
N ARG A 6 -18.46 -39.15 9.92
CA ARG A 6 -18.76 -38.03 10.83
C ARG A 6 -17.67 -36.96 10.82
N THR A 7 -16.40 -37.37 10.80
CA THR A 7 -15.27 -36.44 10.79
C THR A 7 -15.20 -35.66 9.48
N VAL A 8 -15.41 -36.31 8.35
CA VAL A 8 -15.46 -35.66 7.03
C VAL A 8 -16.62 -34.66 6.95
N LYS A 9 -17.81 -35.06 7.41
CA LYS A 9 -19.00 -34.21 7.41
C LYS A 9 -18.84 -32.98 8.32
N SER A 10 -18.28 -33.15 9.52
CA SER A 10 -17.99 -32.05 10.44
C SER A 10 -16.90 -31.11 9.91
N SER A 11 -15.90 -31.62 9.17
CA SER A 11 -14.89 -30.82 8.50
C SER A 11 -15.49 -30.00 7.34
N GLN A 12 -16.36 -30.60 6.53
CA GLN A 12 -17.06 -29.88 5.47
C GLN A 12 -18.01 -28.79 6.02
N GLU A 13 -18.74 -29.08 7.08
CA GLU A 13 -19.62 -28.10 7.74
C GLU A 13 -18.82 -26.91 8.30
N ARG A 14 -17.62 -27.14 8.87
CA ARG A 14 -16.73 -26.09 9.33
C ARG A 14 -16.17 -25.24 8.18
N THR A 15 -15.79 -25.86 7.07
CA THR A 15 -15.30 -25.16 5.88
C THR A 15 -16.37 -24.27 5.28
N VAL A 16 -17.62 -24.78 5.16
CA VAL A 16 -18.76 -23.99 4.66
C VAL A 16 -19.10 -22.82 5.59
N ALA A 17 -19.05 -23.04 6.91
CA ALA A 17 -19.28 -21.98 7.89
C ALA A 17 -18.17 -20.90 7.85
N GLN A 18 -16.92 -21.30 7.67
CA GLN A 18 -15.80 -20.39 7.49
C GLN A 18 -15.91 -19.57 6.20
N GLU A 19 -16.28 -20.20 5.09
CA GLU A 19 -16.54 -19.50 3.82
C GLU A 19 -17.71 -18.51 3.93
N ALA A 20 -18.79 -18.89 4.61
CA ALA A 20 -19.92 -17.98 4.85
C ALA A 20 -19.53 -16.78 5.72
N SER A 21 -18.74 -17.02 6.78
CA SER A 21 -18.23 -15.95 7.65
C SER A 21 -17.27 -15.03 6.90
N LEU A 22 -16.39 -15.57 6.06
CA LEU A 22 -15.48 -14.78 5.22
C LEU A 22 -16.24 -13.93 4.20
N ARG A 23 -17.28 -14.48 3.57
CA ARG A 23 -18.15 -13.73 2.64
C ARG A 23 -18.89 -12.59 3.35
N GLU A 24 -19.36 -12.81 4.57
CA GLU A 24 -20.05 -11.77 5.34
C GLU A 24 -19.06 -10.66 5.76
N LEU A 25 -17.85 -11.02 6.19
CA LEU A 25 -16.78 -10.06 6.47
C LEU A 25 -16.40 -9.24 5.22
N LEU A 26 -16.26 -9.90 4.07
CA LEU A 26 -15.99 -9.21 2.80
C LEU A 26 -17.11 -8.27 2.42
N LYS A 27 -18.38 -8.67 2.63
CA LYS A 27 -19.55 -7.82 2.38
C LYS A 27 -19.57 -6.60 3.30
N GLN A 28 -19.30 -6.78 4.60
CA GLN A 28 -19.20 -5.68 5.56
C GLN A 28 -18.06 -4.72 5.20
N LEU A 29 -16.90 -5.23 4.78
CA LEU A 29 -15.79 -4.41 4.29
C LEU A 29 -16.16 -3.65 3.01
N LEU A 30 -16.88 -4.27 2.08
CA LEU A 30 -17.35 -3.61 0.87
C LEU A 30 -18.41 -2.52 1.16
N ASP A 31 -19.30 -2.75 2.12
CA ASP A 31 -20.29 -1.75 2.54
C ASP A 31 -19.64 -0.58 3.31
N GLN A 32 -18.63 -0.85 4.12
CA GLN A 32 -17.80 0.17 4.78
C GLN A 32 -16.93 0.94 3.77
N SER A 33 -16.43 0.27 2.74
CA SER A 33 -15.66 0.88 1.64
C SER A 33 -16.50 1.85 0.79
N LYS A 34 -17.83 1.69 0.73
CA LYS A 34 -18.69 2.68 0.06
C LYS A 34 -18.69 4.04 0.77
N SER A 35 -18.66 4.05 2.11
CA SER A 35 -18.52 5.28 2.91
C SER A 35 -17.14 5.93 2.70
N VAL A 36 -16.08 5.12 2.69
CA VAL A 36 -14.71 5.56 2.39
C VAL A 36 -14.57 5.98 0.93
N GLY A 37 -15.35 5.37 0.04
CA GLY A 37 -15.41 5.75 -1.38
C GLY A 37 -15.90 7.18 -1.58
N ASP A 38 -16.88 7.64 -0.81
CA ASP A 38 -17.40 9.01 -0.88
C ASP A 38 -16.40 10.02 -0.32
N GLU A 39 -15.69 9.70 0.76
CA GLU A 39 -14.60 10.53 1.28
C GLU A 39 -13.41 10.59 0.31
N ALA A 40 -13.03 9.47 -0.28
CA ALA A 40 -11.98 9.40 -1.30
C ALA A 40 -12.38 10.16 -2.57
N ARG A 41 -13.66 10.13 -2.96
CA ARG A 41 -14.20 10.88 -4.09
C ARG A 41 -14.09 12.39 -3.84
N ASN A 42 -14.58 12.87 -2.69
CA ASN A 42 -14.54 14.28 -2.32
C ASN A 42 -13.10 14.80 -2.28
N LEU A 43 -12.19 13.98 -1.74
CA LEU A 43 -10.78 14.30 -1.67
C LEU A 43 -10.13 14.32 -3.05
N ALA A 44 -10.41 13.36 -3.88
CA ALA A 44 -9.81 13.27 -5.21
C ALA A 44 -10.36 14.35 -6.16
N GLU A 45 -11.62 14.76 -6.01
CA GLU A 45 -12.14 15.95 -6.70
C GLU A 45 -11.41 17.22 -6.23
N ALA A 46 -11.18 17.36 -4.93
CA ALA A 46 -10.42 18.49 -4.37
C ALA A 46 -8.95 18.50 -4.83
N LEU A 47 -8.37 17.34 -5.07
CA LEU A 47 -6.98 17.15 -5.51
C LEU A 47 -6.84 16.94 -7.03
N LYS A 48 -7.92 17.03 -7.78
CA LYS A 48 -7.94 16.82 -9.24
C LYS A 48 -6.94 17.74 -9.96
N GLY A 49 -6.01 17.13 -10.70
CA GLY A 49 -4.98 17.87 -11.45
C GLY A 49 -3.78 18.36 -10.63
N ARG A 50 -3.68 18.01 -9.33
CA ARG A 50 -2.60 18.45 -8.43
C ARG A 50 -1.80 17.25 -7.94
N SER A 51 -1.02 16.61 -8.84
CA SER A 51 -0.26 15.38 -8.52
C SER A 51 0.68 15.54 -7.31
N LYS A 52 1.30 16.69 -7.13
CA LYS A 52 2.13 16.96 -5.96
C LYS A 52 1.33 16.92 -4.65
N MET A 53 0.15 17.58 -4.62
CA MET A 53 -0.72 17.54 -3.43
C MET A 53 -1.25 16.16 -3.11
N GLN A 54 -1.42 15.27 -4.10
CA GLN A 54 -1.79 13.88 -3.88
C GLN A 54 -0.66 13.13 -3.17
N GLY A 55 0.60 13.35 -3.58
CA GLY A 55 1.77 12.81 -2.91
C GLY A 55 1.88 13.29 -1.47
N ASP A 56 1.89 14.61 -1.26
CA ASP A 56 1.98 15.24 0.06
C ASP A 56 0.88 14.73 1.02
N PHE A 57 -0.33 14.51 0.49
CA PHE A 57 -1.45 13.96 1.27
C PHE A 57 -1.24 12.48 1.66
N GLY A 58 -0.75 11.65 0.74
CA GLY A 58 -0.42 10.26 1.02
C GLY A 58 0.67 10.13 2.10
N GLU A 59 1.71 10.95 2.01
CA GLU A 59 2.76 11.04 3.02
C GLU A 59 2.20 11.46 4.39
N MET A 60 1.33 12.48 4.42
CA MET A 60 0.68 12.94 5.65
C MET A 60 -0.15 11.83 6.32
N LEU A 61 -0.94 11.08 5.55
CA LEU A 61 -1.73 9.96 6.07
C LEU A 61 -0.84 8.83 6.61
N LEU A 62 0.26 8.52 5.93
CA LEU A 62 1.23 7.53 6.40
C LEU A 62 1.83 7.95 7.75
N VAL A 63 2.27 9.19 7.88
CA VAL A 63 2.82 9.74 9.13
C VAL A 63 1.79 9.71 10.26
N ASP A 64 0.54 10.09 9.98
CA ASP A 64 -0.55 10.04 10.96
C ASP A 64 -0.84 8.62 11.42
N LEU A 65 -0.84 7.65 10.49
CA LEU A 65 -1.00 6.22 10.79
C LEU A 65 0.11 5.71 11.71
N LEU A 66 1.38 6.03 11.40
CA LEU A 66 2.52 5.62 12.20
C LEU A 66 2.44 6.22 13.62
N LYS A 67 2.11 7.51 13.74
CA LYS A 67 1.93 8.18 15.04
C LYS A 67 0.78 7.58 15.85
N LYS A 68 -0.36 7.29 15.22
CA LYS A 68 -1.50 6.61 15.86
C LYS A 68 -1.19 5.17 16.27
N SER A 69 -0.25 4.52 15.60
CA SER A 69 0.27 3.20 15.99
C SER A 69 1.29 3.25 17.14
N GLY A 70 1.53 4.44 17.72
CA GLY A 70 2.43 4.62 18.87
C GLY A 70 3.89 4.88 18.47
N LEU A 71 4.20 4.99 17.19
CA LEU A 71 5.55 5.32 16.73
C LEU A 71 5.81 6.83 16.84
N GLN A 72 7.05 7.19 17.18
CA GLN A 72 7.49 8.57 17.37
C GLN A 72 8.46 8.97 16.26
N GLU A 73 8.16 10.08 15.59
CA GLU A 73 9.04 10.67 14.59
C GLU A 73 10.36 11.12 15.21
N GLY A 74 11.46 10.86 14.54
CA GLY A 74 12.80 11.11 15.04
C GLY A 74 13.37 10.02 15.95
N VAL A 75 12.55 9.06 16.41
CA VAL A 75 12.96 7.92 17.24
C VAL A 75 12.72 6.60 16.53
N HIS A 76 11.49 6.37 16.09
CA HIS A 76 11.08 5.10 15.46
C HIS A 76 10.96 5.20 13.94
N PHE A 77 10.83 6.41 13.41
CA PHE A 77 10.82 6.66 11.97
C PHE A 77 11.26 8.10 11.66
N CYS A 78 11.67 8.34 10.43
CA CYS A 78 11.84 9.70 9.89
C CYS A 78 11.14 9.85 8.55
N THR A 79 10.71 11.08 8.25
CA THR A 79 10.15 11.48 6.96
C THR A 79 11.22 12.10 6.10
N GLN A 80 11.16 11.83 4.77
CA GLN A 80 12.09 12.37 3.77
C GLN A 80 13.58 12.22 4.20
N GLY A 81 13.87 11.08 4.84
CA GLY A 81 15.22 10.77 5.31
C GLY A 81 16.17 10.60 4.13
N VAL A 82 17.34 11.26 4.22
CA VAL A 82 18.40 11.06 3.23
C VAL A 82 19.15 9.79 3.60
N ILE A 83 19.16 8.81 2.70
CA ILE A 83 19.97 7.61 2.87
C ILE A 83 21.45 8.02 2.78
N ARG A 84 22.25 7.58 3.76
CA ARG A 84 23.68 7.85 3.83
C ARG A 84 24.46 6.55 3.83
N ASP A 85 25.62 6.57 3.16
CA ASP A 85 26.57 5.46 3.21
C ASP A 85 27.32 5.43 4.56
N GLU A 86 28.25 4.45 4.72
CA GLU A 86 29.07 4.28 5.92
C GLU A 86 29.91 5.51 6.28
N ASP A 87 30.34 6.24 5.28
CA ASP A 87 31.15 7.45 5.45
C ASP A 87 30.29 8.69 5.74
N GLY A 88 28.95 8.53 5.81
CA GLY A 88 27.99 9.59 6.06
C GLY A 88 27.66 10.45 4.82
N HIS A 89 28.10 10.06 3.63
CA HIS A 89 27.79 10.78 2.40
C HIS A 89 26.37 10.44 1.93
N GLU A 90 25.70 11.43 1.31
CA GLU A 90 24.38 11.23 0.72
C GLU A 90 24.46 10.29 -0.48
N VAL A 91 23.69 9.22 -0.42
CA VAL A 91 23.57 8.26 -1.53
C VAL A 91 22.78 8.87 -2.68
N LYS A 92 23.33 8.73 -3.88
CA LYS A 92 22.71 9.20 -5.13
C LYS A 92 22.33 8.01 -6.00
N ASN A 93 21.20 8.14 -6.70
CA ASN A 93 20.80 7.17 -7.71
C ASN A 93 21.73 7.24 -8.94
N ASP A 94 21.60 6.28 -9.86
CA ASP A 94 22.40 6.23 -11.12
C ASP A 94 22.32 7.50 -11.96
N SER A 95 21.29 8.32 -11.77
CA SER A 95 21.08 9.60 -12.45
C SER A 95 21.65 10.80 -11.66
N GLY A 96 22.33 10.57 -10.54
CA GLY A 96 22.91 11.60 -9.69
C GLY A 96 21.92 12.32 -8.75
N GLY A 97 20.64 11.92 -8.75
CA GLY A 97 19.61 12.44 -7.85
C GLY A 97 19.73 11.82 -6.45
N ARG A 98 19.30 12.57 -5.41
CA ARG A 98 19.22 12.06 -4.04
C ARG A 98 18.16 10.96 -3.96
N MET A 99 18.48 9.88 -3.24
CA MET A 99 17.51 8.85 -2.89
C MET A 99 16.85 9.24 -1.56
N ILE A 100 15.65 9.78 -1.67
CA ILE A 100 14.86 10.24 -0.53
C ILE A 100 13.56 9.41 -0.52
N PRO A 101 13.47 8.37 0.33
CA PRO A 101 12.20 7.69 0.56
C PRO A 101 11.24 8.57 1.37
N ASP A 102 9.95 8.35 1.23
CA ASP A 102 8.95 9.12 1.96
C ASP A 102 9.07 8.91 3.48
N VAL A 103 9.26 7.66 3.90
CA VAL A 103 9.48 7.30 5.31
C VAL A 103 10.51 6.18 5.43
N ILE A 104 11.37 6.28 6.45
CA ILE A 104 12.24 5.20 6.92
C ILE A 104 11.80 4.84 8.34
N VAL A 105 11.48 3.56 8.59
CA VAL A 105 11.16 3.03 9.91
C VAL A 105 12.38 2.32 10.48
N TYR A 106 12.70 2.60 11.73
CA TYR A 106 13.82 2.03 12.47
C TYR A 106 13.36 0.91 13.39
N TYR A 107 13.95 -0.26 13.25
CA TYR A 107 13.71 -1.42 14.13
C TYR A 107 14.82 -1.54 15.19
N PRO A 108 14.54 -2.19 16.34
CA PRO A 108 15.50 -2.26 17.48
C PRO A 108 16.83 -2.96 17.19
N ASP A 109 16.95 -3.73 16.10
CA ASP A 109 18.13 -4.51 15.75
C ASP A 109 18.94 -3.88 14.61
N ASP A 110 18.96 -2.55 14.54
CA ASP A 110 19.59 -1.74 13.49
C ASP A 110 19.08 -2.02 12.07
N THR A 111 17.84 -2.51 11.98
CA THR A 111 17.18 -2.75 10.72
C THR A 111 16.39 -1.52 10.29
N GLU A 112 16.47 -1.14 9.03
CA GLU A 112 15.71 -0.04 8.43
C GLU A 112 14.76 -0.57 7.37
N VAL A 113 13.51 -0.08 7.37
CA VAL A 113 12.49 -0.40 6.37
C VAL A 113 12.02 0.87 5.70
N VAL A 114 12.09 0.88 4.38
CA VAL A 114 11.59 1.98 3.56
C VAL A 114 10.12 1.80 3.27
N ILE A 115 9.34 2.85 3.47
CA ILE A 115 7.94 2.93 3.05
C ILE A 115 7.82 4.06 2.04
N ASP A 116 7.32 3.74 0.84
CA ASP A 116 7.05 4.71 -0.23
C ASP A 116 5.54 4.86 -0.36
N SER A 117 5.05 6.10 -0.23
CA SER A 117 3.64 6.46 -0.32
C SER A 117 3.36 7.14 -1.65
N LYS A 118 3.23 6.37 -2.72
CA LYS A 118 2.93 6.94 -4.01
C LYS A 118 1.60 6.42 -4.55
N LEU A 119 0.63 7.31 -4.67
CA LEU A 119 -0.65 6.94 -5.21
C LEU A 119 -1.09 7.91 -6.32
N SER A 120 -1.25 7.39 -7.53
CA SER A 120 -2.08 8.03 -8.53
C SER A 120 -3.54 7.63 -8.28
N LEU A 121 -4.28 8.43 -7.53
CA LEU A 121 -5.71 8.20 -7.28
C LEU A 121 -6.59 8.43 -8.50
N LYS A 122 -6.07 9.07 -9.55
CA LYS A 122 -6.86 9.48 -10.71
C LYS A 122 -7.67 8.34 -11.31
N ALA A 123 -7.03 7.23 -11.65
CA ALA A 123 -7.71 6.09 -12.26
C ALA A 123 -8.74 5.44 -11.31
N TYR A 124 -8.43 5.38 -10.00
CA TYR A 124 -9.38 4.89 -9.00
C TYR A 124 -10.61 5.78 -8.89
N VAL A 125 -10.45 7.09 -8.90
CA VAL A 125 -11.55 8.06 -8.85
C VAL A 125 -12.40 8.00 -10.11
N ASP A 126 -11.76 7.94 -11.27
CA ASP A 126 -12.47 7.77 -12.53
C ASP A 126 -13.26 6.43 -12.54
N TYR A 127 -12.70 5.35 -11.94
CA TYR A 127 -13.40 4.08 -11.72
C TYR A 127 -14.65 4.23 -10.83
N VAL A 128 -14.53 4.93 -9.71
CA VAL A 128 -15.67 5.13 -8.77
C VAL A 128 -16.76 6.01 -9.40
N ASN A 129 -16.38 6.99 -10.21
CA ASN A 129 -17.31 7.92 -10.86
C ASN A 129 -17.91 7.37 -12.17
N ALA A 130 -17.36 6.31 -12.74
CA ALA A 130 -17.86 5.73 -13.98
C ALA A 130 -19.28 5.17 -13.79
N THR A 131 -20.20 5.61 -14.64
CA THR A 131 -21.59 5.17 -14.69
C THR A 131 -21.81 3.99 -15.62
N ASP A 132 -20.95 3.84 -16.63
CA ASP A 132 -20.95 2.76 -17.59
C ASP A 132 -20.00 1.63 -17.16
N ALA A 133 -20.44 0.39 -17.30
CA ALA A 133 -19.67 -0.81 -16.97
C ALA A 133 -18.38 -0.93 -17.80
N SER A 134 -18.39 -0.52 -19.06
CA SER A 134 -17.22 -0.53 -19.95
C SER A 134 -16.17 0.48 -19.51
N GLU A 135 -16.58 1.71 -19.21
CA GLU A 135 -15.70 2.75 -18.68
C GLU A 135 -15.12 2.33 -17.32
N ARG A 136 -15.97 1.75 -16.47
CA ARG A 136 -15.55 1.26 -15.15
C ARG A 136 -14.45 0.21 -15.25
N GLU A 137 -14.60 -0.78 -16.14
CA GLU A 137 -13.58 -1.79 -16.35
C GLU A 137 -12.29 -1.17 -16.94
N LYS A 138 -12.41 -0.24 -17.88
CA LYS A 138 -11.24 0.51 -18.41
C LYS A 138 -10.46 1.20 -17.29
N PHE A 139 -11.14 1.94 -16.42
CA PHE A 139 -10.47 2.67 -15.32
C PHE A 139 -9.91 1.72 -14.26
N ALA A 140 -10.54 0.57 -14.02
CA ALA A 140 -9.96 -0.49 -13.19
C ALA A 140 -8.61 -0.96 -13.76
N GLN A 141 -8.54 -1.23 -15.06
CA GLN A 141 -7.31 -1.64 -15.72
C GLN A 141 -6.23 -0.54 -15.68
N GLU A 142 -6.62 0.72 -15.85
CA GLU A 142 -5.70 1.85 -15.72
C GLU A 142 -5.13 1.97 -14.30
N HIS A 143 -5.98 1.71 -13.28
CA HIS A 143 -5.56 1.68 -11.87
C HIS A 143 -4.53 0.57 -11.62
N ILE A 144 -4.81 -0.66 -12.06
CA ILE A 144 -3.87 -1.78 -11.93
C ILE A 144 -2.55 -1.49 -12.63
N ARG A 145 -2.60 -0.93 -13.84
CA ARG A 145 -1.39 -0.52 -14.57
C ARG A 145 -0.57 0.50 -13.80
N SER A 146 -1.22 1.49 -13.18
CA SER A 146 -0.55 2.51 -12.38
C SER A 146 0.17 1.89 -11.18
N ILE A 147 -0.48 0.96 -10.46
CA ILE A 147 0.11 0.25 -9.33
C ILE A 147 1.28 -0.62 -9.79
N THR A 148 1.11 -1.39 -10.87
CA THR A 148 2.15 -2.25 -11.43
C THR A 148 3.40 -1.46 -11.82
N ASN A 149 3.21 -0.32 -12.48
CA ASN A 149 4.32 0.56 -12.85
C ASN A 149 5.06 1.04 -11.60
N HIS A 150 4.32 1.43 -10.57
CA HIS A 150 4.93 1.89 -9.32
C HIS A 150 5.69 0.79 -8.58
N ILE A 151 5.15 -0.44 -8.52
CA ILE A 151 5.87 -1.60 -7.99
C ILE A 151 7.19 -1.82 -8.75
N ASN A 152 7.16 -1.71 -10.08
CA ASN A 152 8.36 -1.88 -10.89
C ASN A 152 9.37 -0.73 -10.66
N GLU A 153 8.90 0.51 -10.49
CA GLU A 153 9.76 1.63 -10.10
C GLU A 153 10.43 1.38 -8.73
N LEU A 154 9.68 0.89 -7.74
CA LEU A 154 10.22 0.56 -6.41
C LEU A 154 11.25 -0.57 -6.46
N LYS A 155 11.03 -1.59 -7.30
CA LYS A 155 12.01 -2.66 -7.51
C LYS A 155 13.34 -2.13 -8.08
N THR A 156 13.30 -1.12 -8.95
CA THR A 156 14.50 -0.52 -9.54
C THR A 156 15.21 0.45 -8.61
N LYS A 157 14.51 0.99 -7.62
CA LYS A 157 15.09 1.94 -6.65
C LYS A 157 16.02 1.30 -5.62
N ASP A 158 16.10 -0.02 -5.56
CA ASP A 158 16.99 -0.84 -4.70
C ASP A 158 17.51 -0.11 -3.44
N TYR A 159 16.59 0.42 -2.63
CA TYR A 159 16.94 1.13 -1.40
C TYR A 159 17.80 0.27 -0.45
N ALA A 160 17.64 -1.05 -0.52
CA ALA A 160 18.38 -1.98 0.33
C ALA A 160 19.88 -1.99 0.03
N SER A 161 20.32 -1.74 -1.21
CA SER A 161 21.73 -1.70 -1.57
C SER A 161 22.45 -0.47 -1.01
N TYR A 162 21.70 0.55 -0.59
CA TYR A 162 22.24 1.83 -0.11
C TYR A 162 22.16 2.02 1.41
N ILE A 163 21.60 1.06 2.13
CA ILE A 163 21.65 1.05 3.61
C ILE A 163 23.09 0.72 4.03
N ALA A 164 23.66 1.52 4.92
CA ALA A 164 25.05 1.43 5.36
C ALA A 164 25.44 0.01 5.81
N ASP A 165 26.66 -0.45 5.49
CA ASP A 165 27.19 -1.71 5.98
C ASP A 165 27.26 -1.65 7.52
N GLY A 166 26.86 -2.72 8.19
CA GLY A 166 26.68 -2.76 9.64
C GLY A 166 25.22 -2.71 10.08
N LYS A 167 24.28 -2.19 9.25
CA LYS A 167 22.86 -2.33 9.47
C LYS A 167 22.31 -3.57 8.76
N LYS A 168 21.31 -4.21 9.37
CA LYS A 168 20.64 -5.35 8.73
C LYS A 168 19.79 -4.84 7.57
N LYS A 169 20.08 -5.35 6.39
CA LYS A 169 19.32 -5.05 5.16
C LYS A 169 18.06 -5.89 5.14
N ILE A 170 16.93 -5.25 4.86
CA ILE A 170 15.68 -5.93 4.52
C ILE A 170 15.54 -5.90 3.00
N ASP A 171 15.30 -7.06 2.40
CA ASP A 171 15.22 -7.24 0.95
C ASP A 171 13.87 -6.81 0.34
N TYR A 172 13.12 -5.94 1.03
CA TYR A 172 11.85 -5.44 0.52
C TYR A 172 11.59 -3.99 0.94
N ASN A 173 10.83 -3.29 0.12
CA ASN A 173 10.26 -1.99 0.41
C ASN A 173 8.75 -2.16 0.61
N ILE A 174 8.16 -1.33 1.46
CA ILE A 174 6.71 -1.30 1.67
C ILE A 174 6.12 -0.20 0.77
N MET A 175 5.10 -0.56 -0.01
CA MET A 175 4.28 0.41 -0.72
C MET A 175 3.03 0.71 0.09
N PHE A 176 2.80 1.97 0.43
CA PHE A 176 1.62 2.42 1.13
C PHE A 176 0.56 2.93 0.16
N ILE A 177 -0.64 2.36 0.22
CA ILE A 177 -1.81 2.82 -0.54
C ILE A 177 -2.79 3.47 0.44
N PRO A 178 -2.91 4.82 0.47
CA PRO A 178 -3.66 5.53 1.50
C PRO A 178 -5.19 5.38 1.41
N VAL A 179 -5.70 4.86 0.31
CA VAL A 179 -7.14 4.68 0.08
C VAL A 179 -7.47 3.20 0.06
N GLU A 180 -8.19 2.73 1.08
CA GLU A 180 -8.56 1.32 1.24
C GLU A 180 -9.29 0.75 0.02
N GLY A 181 -10.26 1.49 -0.55
CA GLY A 181 -10.99 1.04 -1.73
C GLY A 181 -10.10 0.88 -2.97
N ALA A 182 -9.04 1.68 -3.11
CA ALA A 182 -8.05 1.53 -4.17
C ALA A 182 -7.21 0.25 -3.98
N TYR A 183 -6.85 -0.07 -2.74
CA TYR A 183 -6.16 -1.31 -2.38
C TYR A 183 -7.06 -2.54 -2.61
N LEU A 184 -8.32 -2.48 -2.18
CA LEU A 184 -9.28 -3.57 -2.38
C LEU A 184 -9.56 -3.83 -3.88
N LEU A 185 -9.66 -2.78 -4.70
CA LEU A 185 -9.81 -2.92 -6.15
C LEU A 185 -8.58 -3.62 -6.76
N MET A 186 -7.38 -3.30 -6.28
CA MET A 186 -6.17 -3.99 -6.69
C MET A 186 -6.24 -5.48 -6.36
N LEU A 187 -6.59 -5.85 -5.14
CA LEU A 187 -6.71 -7.26 -4.72
C LEU A 187 -7.79 -8.01 -5.52
N GLU A 188 -8.91 -7.37 -5.83
CA GLU A 188 -9.97 -7.97 -6.63
C GLU A 188 -9.52 -8.27 -8.06
N LYS A 189 -8.88 -7.30 -8.70
CA LYS A 189 -8.54 -7.36 -10.14
C LYS A 189 -7.19 -7.99 -10.44
N ALA A 190 -6.27 -7.97 -9.50
CA ALA A 190 -4.91 -8.47 -9.66
C ALA A 190 -4.39 -9.15 -8.37
N PRO A 191 -5.00 -10.26 -7.92
CA PRO A 191 -4.66 -10.90 -6.64
C PRO A 191 -3.25 -11.49 -6.57
N THR A 192 -2.54 -11.56 -7.68
CA THR A 192 -1.17 -12.12 -7.79
C THR A 192 -0.08 -11.05 -7.97
N LEU A 193 -0.45 -9.77 -7.83
CA LEU A 193 0.47 -8.66 -8.04
C LEU A 193 1.48 -8.49 -6.90
#